data_e36c0aede37dd957e5e4581a8e364255
#
_entry.id   e36c0aede37dd957e5e4581a8e364255
#
_cell.length_a   1.000
_cell.length_b   1.000
_cell.length_c   1.000
_cell.angle_alpha   90.00
_cell.angle_beta   90.00
_cell.angle_gamma   90.00
#
_symmetry.space_group_name_H-M   'P 1'
#
loop_
_entity.id
_entity.type
_entity.pdbx_description
1 polymer ?
#
loop_
_entity_poly.entity_id
_entity_poly.type
_entity_poly.pdbx_seq_one_letter_code
_entity_poly.pdbx_strand_id
1 'polypeptide(L)'
;MTRHTSSEKQELTSVIRRVLSVVFLLFVFLLGVKGLGDGFKLFGTDFLDSFFSLTANPFVGIFVGVLATTLVQSSSVSTSMIVGLVAAPDNPLPLANAVPMIMGANIGTTVTCTVVSLAHMGRRDEFERAFSMAGCHDFFNILAVMVLLPLELMTGYLQSTARFLSTVVVGIGSFTYESPFKALLSFAFTPIQSLAEAIFNVEWGQAFFLVGISAALIFVELWLI
;
A
#
# COMPACT_ATOMS: atom_id res chain seq x y z
N MET A 1 -18.27 8.27 -47.33
CA MET A 1 -18.04 7.00 -46.60
C MET A 1 -16.70 6.92 -45.83
N THR A 2 -15.69 7.73 -46.14
CA THR A 2 -14.32 7.67 -45.57
C THR A 2 -14.15 8.40 -44.22
N ARG A 3 -15.05 9.27 -43.80
CA ARG A 3 -14.94 9.99 -42.48
C ARG A 3 -15.37 9.16 -41.28
N HIS A 4 -16.27 8.19 -41.44
CA HIS A 4 -16.72 7.33 -40.34
C HIS A 4 -15.64 6.33 -39.87
N THR A 5 -14.87 5.80 -40.80
CA THR A 5 -13.80 4.79 -40.53
C THR A 5 -12.58 5.40 -39.84
N SER A 6 -12.33 6.70 -40.00
CA SER A 6 -11.19 7.39 -39.34
C SER A 6 -11.51 7.71 -37.86
N SER A 7 -12.76 8.07 -37.56
CA SER A 7 -13.22 8.32 -36.18
C SER A 7 -13.21 7.04 -35.34
N GLU A 8 -13.71 5.94 -35.90
CA GLU A 8 -13.77 4.64 -35.26
C GLU A 8 -12.36 4.07 -34.97
N LYS A 9 -11.43 4.25 -35.90
CA LYS A 9 -10.02 3.87 -35.68
C LYS A 9 -9.34 4.71 -34.60
N GLN A 10 -9.62 6.01 -34.51
CA GLN A 10 -9.08 6.86 -33.46
C GLN A 10 -9.63 6.49 -32.08
N GLU A 11 -10.91 6.15 -32.01
CA GLU A 11 -11.56 5.72 -30.76
C GLU A 11 -10.99 4.38 -30.28
N LEU A 12 -10.86 3.40 -31.17
CA LEU A 12 -10.24 2.09 -30.88
C LEU A 12 -8.79 2.26 -30.40
N THR A 13 -7.99 3.09 -31.08
CA THR A 13 -6.61 3.37 -30.70
C THR A 13 -6.52 4.02 -29.30
N SER A 14 -7.45 4.91 -28.99
CA SER A 14 -7.52 5.55 -27.66
C SER A 14 -7.86 4.56 -26.56
N VAL A 15 -8.79 3.63 -26.80
CA VAL A 15 -9.16 2.55 -25.87
C VAL A 15 -8.00 1.61 -25.66
N ILE A 16 -7.36 1.13 -26.74
CA ILE A 16 -6.18 0.25 -26.65
C ILE A 16 -5.06 0.91 -25.85
N ARG A 17 -4.76 2.18 -26.12
CA ARG A 17 -3.73 2.92 -25.37
C ARG A 17 -4.07 3.02 -23.88
N ARG A 18 -5.32 3.28 -23.50
CA ARG A 18 -5.77 3.32 -22.10
C ARG A 18 -5.61 1.96 -21.44
N VAL A 19 -6.07 0.89 -22.09
CA VAL A 19 -5.92 -0.48 -21.57
C VAL A 19 -4.45 -0.83 -21.36
N LEU A 20 -3.59 -0.56 -22.35
CA LEU A 20 -2.16 -0.80 -22.21
C LEU A 20 -1.51 0.01 -21.09
N SER A 21 -1.94 1.28 -20.91
CA SER A 21 -1.46 2.11 -19.80
C SER A 21 -1.87 1.53 -18.45
N VAL A 22 -3.12 1.09 -18.29
CA VAL A 22 -3.58 0.47 -17.04
C VAL A 22 -2.83 -0.84 -16.74
N VAL A 23 -2.63 -1.69 -17.75
CA VAL A 23 -1.87 -2.94 -17.61
C VAL A 23 -0.41 -2.64 -17.24
N PHE A 24 0.20 -1.65 -17.84
CA PHE A 24 1.56 -1.22 -17.52
C PHE A 24 1.68 -0.67 -16.10
N LEU A 25 0.74 0.20 -15.69
CA LEU A 25 0.71 0.74 -14.33
C LEU A 25 0.51 -0.37 -13.30
N LEU A 26 -0.42 -1.31 -13.54
CA LEU A 26 -0.59 -2.48 -12.68
C LEU A 26 0.69 -3.33 -12.58
N PHE A 27 1.41 -3.50 -13.68
CA PHE A 27 2.69 -4.20 -13.68
C PHE A 27 3.74 -3.49 -12.80
N VAL A 28 3.86 -2.15 -12.92
CA VAL A 28 4.77 -1.33 -12.10
C VAL A 28 4.37 -1.41 -10.62
N PHE A 29 3.08 -1.36 -10.30
CA PHE A 29 2.56 -1.56 -8.96
C PHE A 29 3.01 -2.90 -8.35
N LEU A 30 2.78 -3.99 -9.09
CA LEU A 30 3.17 -5.33 -8.62
C LEU A 30 4.70 -5.51 -8.51
N LEU A 31 5.45 -4.80 -9.36
CA LEU A 31 6.90 -4.75 -9.26
C LEU A 31 7.34 -4.04 -7.96
N GLY A 32 6.69 -2.94 -7.59
CA GLY A 32 6.90 -2.25 -6.32
C GLY A 32 6.54 -3.13 -5.11
N VAL A 33 5.39 -3.83 -5.15
CA VAL A 33 4.98 -4.76 -4.09
C VAL A 33 6.00 -5.89 -3.91
N LYS A 34 6.48 -6.48 -5.02
CA LYS A 34 7.53 -7.51 -4.98
C LYS A 34 8.82 -6.98 -4.36
N GLY A 35 9.28 -5.83 -4.83
CA GLY A 35 10.52 -5.21 -4.36
C GLY A 35 10.46 -4.83 -2.88
N LEU A 36 9.28 -4.42 -2.39
CA LEU A 36 9.05 -4.18 -0.98
C LEU A 36 9.29 -5.47 -0.16
N GLY A 37 8.68 -6.59 -0.58
CA GLY A 37 8.89 -7.89 0.07
C GLY A 37 10.35 -8.33 0.06
N ASP A 38 11.03 -8.22 -1.08
CA ASP A 38 12.45 -8.57 -1.21
C ASP A 38 13.35 -7.66 -0.35
N GLY A 39 13.05 -6.35 -0.29
CA GLY A 39 13.77 -5.41 0.57
C GLY A 39 13.58 -5.70 2.06
N PHE A 40 12.36 -6.05 2.48
CA PHE A 40 12.11 -6.41 3.87
C PHE A 40 12.85 -7.69 4.30
N LYS A 41 13.04 -8.67 3.41
CA LYS A 41 13.83 -9.87 3.70
C LYS A 41 15.28 -9.56 4.07
N LEU A 42 15.87 -8.55 3.43
CA LEU A 42 17.26 -8.16 3.68
C LEU A 42 17.48 -7.53 5.06
N PHE A 43 16.43 -7.11 5.77
CA PHE A 43 16.54 -6.70 7.17
C PHE A 43 16.84 -7.88 8.12
N GLY A 44 16.64 -9.11 7.65
CA GLY A 44 16.85 -10.33 8.41
C GLY A 44 15.63 -10.76 9.22
N THR A 45 15.63 -12.04 9.60
CA THR A 45 14.51 -12.66 10.32
C THR A 45 14.29 -12.03 11.70
N ASP A 46 15.37 -11.71 12.42
CA ASP A 46 15.30 -11.14 13.77
C ASP A 46 14.59 -9.78 13.79
N PHE A 47 14.84 -8.96 12.76
CA PHE A 47 14.14 -7.68 12.61
C PHE A 47 12.65 -7.90 12.31
N LEU A 48 12.33 -8.79 11.37
CA LEU A 48 10.96 -9.10 11.01
C LEU A 48 10.16 -9.67 12.18
N ASP A 49 10.75 -10.60 12.92
CA ASP A 49 10.13 -11.19 14.10
C ASP A 49 9.89 -10.14 15.20
N SER A 50 10.86 -9.25 15.42
CA SER A 50 10.70 -8.12 16.34
C SER A 50 9.60 -7.17 15.89
N PHE A 51 9.57 -6.81 14.62
CA PHE A 51 8.53 -5.94 14.04
C PHE A 51 7.15 -6.58 14.14
N PHE A 52 7.01 -7.87 13.81
CA PHE A 52 5.74 -8.59 13.89
C PHE A 52 5.28 -8.77 15.33
N SER A 53 6.19 -9.02 16.27
CA SER A 53 5.86 -9.11 17.69
C SER A 53 5.39 -7.77 18.27
N LEU A 54 6.02 -6.66 17.89
CA LEU A 54 5.60 -5.32 18.27
C LEU A 54 4.22 -4.96 17.70
N THR A 55 4.00 -5.23 16.41
CA THR A 55 2.74 -4.94 15.74
C THR A 55 1.63 -5.93 16.07
N ALA A 56 1.92 -7.04 16.77
CA ALA A 56 0.91 -7.94 17.34
C ALA A 56 0.04 -7.24 18.39
N ASN A 57 0.57 -6.19 19.05
CA ASN A 57 -0.27 -5.30 19.84
C ASN A 57 -1.07 -4.40 18.89
N PRO A 58 -2.42 -4.47 18.89
CA PRO A 58 -3.26 -3.73 17.94
C PRO A 58 -3.10 -2.22 18.05
N PHE A 59 -2.83 -1.68 19.24
CA PHE A 59 -2.59 -0.25 19.45
C PHE A 59 -1.26 0.19 18.82
N VAL A 60 -0.22 -0.64 18.93
CA VAL A 60 1.05 -0.41 18.25
C VAL A 60 0.87 -0.50 16.73
N GLY A 61 0.10 -1.48 16.26
CA GLY A 61 -0.25 -1.62 14.84
C GLY A 61 -0.94 -0.34 14.30
N ILE A 62 -1.95 0.18 15.00
CA ILE A 62 -2.61 1.45 14.64
C ILE A 62 -1.57 2.58 14.60
N PHE A 63 -0.73 2.71 15.61
CA PHE A 63 0.27 3.78 15.68
C PHE A 63 1.26 3.72 14.50
N VAL A 64 1.73 2.52 14.15
CA VAL A 64 2.58 2.30 12.98
C VAL A 64 1.87 2.71 11.70
N GLY A 65 0.60 2.36 11.53
CA GLY A 65 -0.21 2.76 10.37
C GLY A 65 -0.38 4.28 10.29
N VAL A 66 -0.68 4.96 11.41
CA VAL A 66 -0.77 6.43 11.49
C VAL A 66 0.55 7.06 11.06
N LEU A 67 1.67 6.62 11.66
CA LEU A 67 3.00 7.14 11.34
C LEU A 67 3.35 6.94 9.86
N ALA A 68 3.17 5.73 9.35
CA ALA A 68 3.46 5.42 7.94
C ALA A 68 2.71 6.37 7.02
N THR A 69 1.40 6.55 7.24
CA THR A 69 0.59 7.42 6.39
C THR A 69 0.92 8.90 6.57
N THR A 70 1.21 9.35 7.78
CA THR A 70 1.58 10.74 8.04
C THR A 70 2.92 11.10 7.38
N LEU A 71 3.89 10.16 7.36
CA LEU A 71 5.19 10.35 6.71
C LEU A 71 5.08 10.29 5.18
N VAL A 72 4.37 9.31 4.65
CA VAL A 72 4.19 9.11 3.20
C VAL A 72 3.18 10.10 2.61
N GLN A 73 2.32 10.70 3.44
CA GLN A 73 1.24 11.61 3.04
C GLN A 73 0.21 10.97 2.08
N SER A 74 0.12 9.62 2.11
CA SER A 74 -0.80 8.86 1.27
C SER A 74 -1.20 7.55 1.93
N SER A 75 -2.49 7.44 2.32
CA SER A 75 -3.03 6.20 2.89
C SER A 75 -3.11 5.07 1.87
N SER A 76 -3.32 5.40 0.60
CA SER A 76 -3.33 4.39 -0.47
C SER A 76 -1.98 3.72 -0.61
N VAL A 77 -0.89 4.49 -0.59
CA VAL A 77 0.48 3.95 -0.61
C VAL A 77 0.73 3.12 0.64
N SER A 78 0.46 3.65 1.84
CA SER A 78 0.67 2.94 3.10
C SER A 78 -0.12 1.63 3.16
N THR A 79 -1.38 1.64 2.76
CA THR A 79 -2.21 0.43 2.69
C THR A 79 -1.65 -0.57 1.68
N SER A 80 -1.22 -0.12 0.50
CA SER A 80 -0.61 -0.99 -0.52
C SER A 80 0.68 -1.62 -0.02
N MET A 81 1.50 -0.89 0.73
CA MET A 81 2.70 -1.41 1.37
C MET A 81 2.37 -2.50 2.41
N ILE A 82 1.37 -2.27 3.27
CA ILE A 82 0.93 -3.25 4.26
C ILE A 82 0.40 -4.51 3.56
N VAL A 83 -0.42 -4.35 2.51
CA VAL A 83 -0.92 -5.48 1.70
C VAL A 83 0.23 -6.23 1.02
N GLY A 84 1.24 -5.50 0.54
CA GLY A 84 2.45 -6.09 -0.03
C GLY A 84 3.20 -6.97 0.98
N LEU A 85 3.31 -6.52 2.24
CA LEU A 85 3.91 -7.31 3.32
C LEU A 85 3.08 -8.56 3.67
N VAL A 86 1.75 -8.45 3.67
CA VAL A 86 0.86 -9.61 3.86
C VAL A 86 1.00 -10.63 2.72
N ALA A 87 1.21 -10.14 1.50
CA ALA A 87 1.37 -10.97 0.32
C ALA A 87 2.81 -11.47 0.10
N ALA A 88 3.74 -11.13 0.98
CA ALA A 88 5.14 -11.53 0.83
C ALA A 88 5.27 -13.07 0.83
N PRO A 89 6.03 -13.67 -0.13
CA PRO A 89 6.11 -15.11 -0.26
C PRO A 89 6.86 -15.78 0.89
N ASP A 90 7.82 -15.08 1.48
CA ASP A 90 8.58 -15.53 2.63
C ASP A 90 8.34 -14.56 3.78
N ASN A 91 8.01 -15.07 4.96
CA ASN A 91 7.70 -14.27 6.14
C ASN A 91 6.57 -13.23 5.91
N PRO A 92 5.35 -13.65 5.54
CA PRO A 92 4.24 -12.72 5.37
C PRO A 92 3.83 -12.08 6.70
N LEU A 93 3.52 -10.78 6.66
CA LEU A 93 2.93 -10.09 7.81
C LEU A 93 1.59 -10.77 8.20
N PRO A 94 1.41 -11.18 9.45
CA PRO A 94 0.15 -11.76 9.89
C PRO A 94 -1.03 -10.80 9.64
N LEU A 95 -2.13 -11.32 9.11
CA LEU A 95 -3.32 -10.52 8.83
C LEU A 95 -3.89 -9.85 10.10
N ALA A 96 -3.71 -10.50 11.25
CA ALA A 96 -4.07 -9.95 12.56
C ALA A 96 -3.33 -8.65 12.88
N ASN A 97 -2.09 -8.51 12.45
CA ASN A 97 -1.29 -7.30 12.61
C ASN A 97 -1.64 -6.26 11.54
N ALA A 98 -1.88 -6.71 10.32
CA ALA A 98 -2.18 -5.85 9.18
C ALA A 98 -3.50 -5.07 9.35
N VAL A 99 -4.54 -5.68 9.90
CA VAL A 99 -5.85 -5.03 10.07
C VAL A 99 -5.76 -3.76 10.95
N PRO A 100 -5.18 -3.80 12.16
CA PRO A 100 -4.98 -2.59 12.96
C PRO A 100 -4.08 -1.55 12.27
N MET A 101 -3.05 -1.99 11.54
CA MET A 101 -2.18 -1.07 10.78
C MET A 101 -2.96 -0.33 9.69
N ILE A 102 -3.85 -1.00 8.96
CA ILE A 102 -4.73 -0.38 7.95
C ILE A 102 -5.71 0.60 8.59
N MET A 103 -6.28 0.24 9.75
CA MET A 103 -7.12 1.17 10.53
C MET A 103 -6.34 2.43 10.90
N GLY A 104 -5.09 2.27 11.34
CA GLY A 104 -4.18 3.39 11.62
C GLY A 104 -3.86 4.22 10.38
N ALA A 105 -3.63 3.60 9.22
CA ALA A 105 -3.38 4.31 7.97
C ALA A 105 -4.55 5.23 7.58
N ASN A 106 -5.78 4.83 7.86
CA ASN A 106 -6.96 5.68 7.64
C ASN A 106 -6.96 6.91 8.57
N ILE A 107 -6.64 6.74 9.85
CA ILE A 107 -6.49 7.87 10.79
C ILE A 107 -5.35 8.80 10.32
N GLY A 108 -4.22 8.26 9.88
CA GLY A 108 -3.07 9.05 9.42
C GLY A 108 -3.41 10.01 8.27
N THR A 109 -4.37 9.67 7.43
CA THR A 109 -4.87 10.57 6.37
C THR A 109 -5.45 11.85 6.94
N THR A 110 -6.22 11.75 8.00
CA THR A 110 -6.91 12.89 8.60
C THR A 110 -5.97 13.78 9.42
N VAL A 111 -4.96 13.18 10.06
CA VAL A 111 -3.87 13.93 10.72
C VAL A 111 -3.22 14.92 9.76
N THR A 112 -3.00 14.51 8.51
CA THR A 112 -2.46 15.40 7.46
C THR A 112 -3.38 16.58 7.19
N CYS A 113 -4.70 16.35 7.07
CA CYS A 113 -5.70 17.41 6.85
C CYS A 113 -5.69 18.41 8.01
N THR A 114 -5.58 17.92 9.23
CA THR A 114 -5.51 18.74 10.44
C THR A 114 -4.23 19.59 10.46
N VAL A 115 -3.07 19.01 10.15
CA VAL A 115 -1.80 19.75 10.04
C VAL A 115 -1.87 20.83 8.95
N VAL A 116 -2.42 20.53 7.79
CA VAL A 116 -2.59 21.50 6.69
C VAL A 116 -3.55 22.62 7.10
N SER A 117 -4.62 22.32 7.84
CA SER A 117 -5.55 23.36 8.33
C SER A 117 -4.88 24.35 9.28
N LEU A 118 -3.89 23.90 10.09
CA LEU A 118 -3.10 24.78 10.97
C LEU A 118 -2.27 25.82 10.19
N ALA A 119 -1.88 25.52 8.95
CA ALA A 119 -1.17 26.49 8.11
C ALA A 119 -2.02 27.73 7.78
N HIS A 120 -3.35 27.64 7.93
CA HIS A 120 -4.28 28.74 7.70
C HIS A 120 -4.59 29.57 8.96
N MET A 121 -3.90 29.33 10.09
CA MET A 121 -4.16 30.03 11.37
C MET A 121 -4.09 31.57 11.26
N GLY A 122 -3.34 32.10 10.30
CA GLY A 122 -3.26 33.55 10.06
C GLY A 122 -4.52 34.19 9.45
N ARG A 123 -5.47 33.36 8.95
CA ARG A 123 -6.70 33.80 8.31
C ARG A 123 -7.90 33.12 8.98
N ARG A 124 -8.48 33.83 9.93
CA ARG A 124 -9.50 33.28 10.83
C ARG A 124 -10.65 32.54 10.13
N ASP A 125 -11.21 33.12 9.08
CA ASP A 125 -12.36 32.55 8.38
C ASP A 125 -11.98 31.29 7.57
N GLU A 126 -10.78 31.26 7.02
CA GLU A 126 -10.26 30.10 6.28
C GLU A 126 -9.91 28.99 7.26
N PHE A 127 -9.24 29.33 8.37
CA PHE A 127 -8.88 28.39 9.41
C PHE A 127 -10.10 27.69 10.03
N GLU A 128 -11.11 28.46 10.41
CA GLU A 128 -12.32 27.90 11.03
C GLU A 128 -13.01 26.87 10.12
N ARG A 129 -13.11 27.15 8.83
CA ARG A 129 -13.69 26.23 7.84
C ARG A 129 -12.79 25.00 7.63
N ALA A 130 -11.50 25.20 7.40
CA ALA A 130 -10.55 24.13 7.14
C ALA A 130 -10.42 23.19 8.35
N PHE A 131 -10.29 23.76 9.55
CA PHE A 131 -10.15 23.00 10.79
C PHE A 131 -11.44 22.26 11.16
N SER A 132 -12.61 22.85 10.97
CA SER A 132 -13.89 22.17 11.20
C SER A 132 -14.05 20.95 10.30
N MET A 133 -13.71 21.08 9.01
CA MET A 133 -13.79 19.95 8.06
C MET A 133 -12.77 18.85 8.40
N ALA A 134 -11.54 19.24 8.72
CA ALA A 134 -10.51 18.29 9.15
C ALA A 134 -10.95 17.56 10.43
N GLY A 135 -11.42 18.30 11.42
CA GLY A 135 -11.89 17.73 12.70
C GLY A 135 -13.09 16.79 12.55
N CYS A 136 -14.03 17.08 11.66
CA CYS A 136 -15.12 16.14 11.35
C CYS A 136 -14.60 14.83 10.77
N HIS A 137 -13.62 14.90 9.87
CA HIS A 137 -13.01 13.72 9.27
C HIS A 137 -12.20 12.92 10.30
N ASP A 138 -11.40 13.59 11.14
CA ASP A 138 -10.66 12.97 12.25
C ASP A 138 -11.61 12.23 13.20
N PHE A 139 -12.68 12.91 13.62
CA PHE A 139 -13.66 12.34 14.52
C PHE A 139 -14.33 11.10 13.94
N PHE A 140 -14.69 11.15 12.67
CA PHE A 140 -15.30 10.00 11.99
C PHE A 140 -14.35 8.79 11.94
N ASN A 141 -13.08 8.98 11.58
CA ASN A 141 -12.11 7.90 11.50
C ASN A 141 -11.77 7.33 12.89
N ILE A 142 -11.62 8.19 13.90
CA ILE A 142 -11.40 7.75 15.29
C ILE A 142 -12.61 6.97 15.79
N LEU A 143 -13.83 7.46 15.56
CA LEU A 143 -15.05 6.77 15.95
C LEU A 143 -15.19 5.41 15.26
N ALA A 144 -14.88 5.35 13.96
CA ALA A 144 -14.88 4.10 13.20
C ALA A 144 -13.91 3.08 13.82
N VAL A 145 -12.69 3.51 14.16
CA VAL A 145 -11.71 2.62 14.81
C VAL A 145 -12.15 2.23 16.21
N MET A 146 -12.74 3.15 17.00
CA MET A 146 -13.27 2.84 18.33
C MET A 146 -14.36 1.77 18.31
N VAL A 147 -15.12 1.67 17.24
CA VAL A 147 -16.17 0.65 17.06
C VAL A 147 -15.60 -0.63 16.41
N LEU A 148 -14.83 -0.48 15.33
CA LEU A 148 -14.37 -1.61 14.53
C LEU A 148 -13.23 -2.37 15.20
N LEU A 149 -12.34 -1.71 15.96
CA LEU A 149 -11.23 -2.39 16.62
C LEU A 149 -11.71 -3.37 17.69
N PRO A 150 -12.58 -3.00 18.66
CA PRO A 150 -13.12 -3.96 19.62
C PRO A 150 -13.89 -5.09 18.94
N LEU A 151 -14.67 -4.79 17.90
CA LEU A 151 -15.37 -5.79 17.10
C LEU A 151 -14.40 -6.79 16.48
N GLU A 152 -13.31 -6.28 15.87
CA GLU A 152 -12.27 -7.12 15.27
C GLU A 152 -11.57 -7.99 16.32
N LEU A 153 -11.18 -7.40 17.46
CA LEU A 153 -10.51 -8.13 18.56
C LEU A 153 -11.38 -9.22 19.18
N MET A 154 -12.71 -9.03 19.23
CA MET A 154 -13.64 -10.01 19.78
C MET A 154 -14.06 -11.10 18.79
N THR A 155 -14.22 -10.75 17.52
CA THR A 155 -14.84 -11.63 16.51
C THR A 155 -13.91 -12.03 15.36
N GLY A 156 -12.82 -11.29 15.14
CA GLY A 156 -11.97 -11.45 13.96
C GLY A 156 -12.73 -11.20 12.65
N TYR A 157 -13.75 -10.34 12.68
CA TYR A 157 -14.68 -10.13 11.57
C TYR A 157 -13.99 -9.76 10.27
N LEU A 158 -13.11 -8.75 10.30
CA LEU A 158 -12.41 -8.28 9.10
C LEU A 158 -11.41 -9.32 8.59
N GLN A 159 -10.66 -9.97 9.50
CA GLN A 159 -9.75 -11.06 9.13
C GLN A 159 -10.50 -12.24 8.51
N SER A 160 -11.61 -12.65 9.12
CA SER A 160 -12.42 -13.77 8.63
C SER A 160 -13.02 -13.45 7.27
N THR A 161 -13.52 -12.22 7.09
CA THR A 161 -14.06 -11.75 5.81
C THR A 161 -12.96 -11.72 4.74
N ALA A 162 -11.80 -11.19 5.06
CA ALA A 162 -10.67 -11.14 4.12
C ALA A 162 -10.19 -12.54 3.71
N ARG A 163 -10.10 -13.48 4.67
CA ARG A 163 -9.76 -14.88 4.39
C ARG A 163 -10.82 -15.57 3.54
N PHE A 164 -12.09 -15.36 3.86
CA PHE A 164 -13.19 -15.93 3.07
C PHE A 164 -13.14 -15.42 1.62
N LEU A 165 -13.00 -14.10 1.42
CA LEU A 165 -12.88 -13.52 0.08
C LEU A 165 -11.66 -14.06 -0.66
N SER A 166 -10.52 -14.17 0.03
CA SER A 166 -9.31 -14.76 -0.56
C SER A 166 -9.55 -16.20 -1.02
N THR A 167 -10.21 -17.05 -0.20
CA THR A 167 -10.51 -18.44 -0.59
C THR A 167 -11.46 -18.51 -1.78
N VAL A 168 -12.45 -17.63 -1.85
CA VAL A 168 -13.37 -17.55 -3.00
C VAL A 168 -12.62 -17.17 -4.27
N VAL A 169 -11.78 -16.13 -4.21
CA VAL A 169 -11.01 -15.66 -5.36
C VAL A 169 -9.98 -16.71 -5.81
N VAL A 170 -9.24 -17.29 -4.88
CA VAL A 170 -8.25 -18.35 -5.18
C VAL A 170 -8.93 -19.64 -5.61
N GLY A 171 -10.09 -19.98 -5.02
CA GLY A 171 -10.86 -21.18 -5.38
C GLY A 171 -11.39 -21.17 -6.82
N ILE A 172 -11.57 -19.98 -7.42
CA ILE A 172 -11.94 -19.83 -8.83
C ILE A 172 -10.72 -20.07 -9.75
N GLY A 173 -9.48 -19.99 -9.20
CA GLY A 173 -8.23 -20.08 -9.96
C GLY A 173 -7.18 -21.01 -9.35
N SER A 174 -7.57 -22.09 -8.65
CA SER A 174 -6.60 -23.04 -8.02
C SER A 174 -5.85 -23.89 -9.06
N PHE A 175 -5.07 -23.22 -9.89
CA PHE A 175 -3.94 -23.84 -10.54
C PHE A 175 -2.70 -23.48 -9.71
N THR A 176 -2.02 -24.49 -9.15
CA THR A 176 -0.64 -24.39 -8.69
C THR A 176 0.24 -24.18 -9.94
N TYR A 177 0.10 -23.01 -10.54
CA TYR A 177 0.84 -22.60 -11.72
C TYR A 177 1.98 -21.73 -11.20
N GLU A 178 3.22 -22.17 -11.38
CA GLU A 178 4.33 -21.24 -11.27
C GLU A 178 4.11 -20.16 -12.36
N SER A 179 3.50 -19.08 -11.91
CA SER A 179 3.03 -18.04 -12.82
C SER A 179 4.23 -17.50 -13.59
N PRO A 180 4.26 -17.58 -14.96
CA PRO A 180 5.28 -16.93 -15.76
C PRO A 180 5.35 -15.43 -15.45
N PHE A 181 4.28 -14.88 -14.91
CA PHE A 181 4.20 -13.51 -14.40
C PHE A 181 5.13 -13.28 -13.18
N LYS A 182 5.26 -14.26 -12.26
CA LYS A 182 6.21 -14.18 -11.14
C LYS A 182 7.66 -14.18 -11.65
N ALA A 183 7.95 -15.00 -12.67
CA ALA A 183 9.25 -15.01 -13.33
C ALA A 183 9.54 -13.68 -14.04
N LEU A 184 8.53 -13.11 -14.71
CA LEU A 184 8.64 -11.81 -15.37
C LEU A 184 8.91 -10.67 -14.39
N LEU A 185 8.18 -10.64 -13.25
CA LEU A 185 8.42 -9.66 -12.17
C LEU A 185 9.83 -9.81 -11.58
N SER A 186 10.28 -11.05 -11.35
CA SER A 186 11.63 -11.31 -10.85
C SER A 186 12.69 -10.82 -11.85
N PHE A 187 12.54 -11.15 -13.13
CA PHE A 187 13.42 -10.69 -14.17
C PHE A 187 13.47 -9.16 -14.27
N ALA A 188 12.31 -8.50 -14.23
CA ALA A 188 12.21 -7.04 -14.29
C ALA A 188 12.79 -6.35 -13.06
N PHE A 189 12.79 -7.01 -11.88
CA PHE A 189 13.32 -6.46 -10.64
C PHE A 189 14.83 -6.72 -10.45
N THR A 190 15.40 -7.72 -11.12
CA THR A 190 16.83 -8.07 -11.06
C THR A 190 17.77 -6.87 -11.28
N PRO A 191 17.58 -5.97 -12.25
CA PRO A 191 18.45 -4.80 -12.43
C PRO A 191 18.45 -3.85 -11.24
N ILE A 192 17.33 -3.74 -10.53
CA ILE A 192 17.21 -2.89 -9.34
C ILE A 192 17.96 -3.52 -8.17
N GLN A 193 17.87 -4.84 -8.03
CA GLN A 193 18.64 -5.59 -7.02
C GLN A 193 20.14 -5.49 -7.27
N SER A 194 20.59 -5.74 -8.51
CA SER A 194 22.02 -5.64 -8.86
C SER A 194 22.56 -4.21 -8.67
N LEU A 195 21.73 -3.18 -8.89
CA LEU A 195 22.11 -1.80 -8.61
C LEU A 195 22.27 -1.57 -7.10
N ALA A 196 21.37 -2.10 -6.27
CA ALA A 196 21.47 -2.03 -4.81
C ALA A 196 22.77 -2.70 -4.30
N GLU A 197 23.08 -3.89 -4.81
CA GLU A 197 24.32 -4.62 -4.49
C GLU A 197 25.57 -3.86 -4.93
N ALA A 198 25.53 -3.20 -6.08
CA ALA A 198 26.65 -2.41 -6.58
C ALA A 198 26.91 -1.12 -5.78
N ILE A 199 25.87 -0.52 -5.21
CA ILE A 199 25.99 0.74 -4.44
C ILE A 199 26.28 0.47 -2.96
N PHE A 200 25.67 -0.56 -2.39
CA PHE A 200 25.74 -0.84 -0.96
C PHE A 200 26.40 -2.19 -0.69
N ASN A 201 27.52 -2.15 0.01
CA ASN A 201 28.25 -3.35 0.45
C ASN A 201 27.64 -4.04 1.69
N VAL A 202 26.59 -3.44 2.27
CA VAL A 202 25.95 -3.91 3.51
C VAL A 202 24.48 -4.19 3.24
N GLU A 203 23.98 -5.35 3.69
CA GLU A 203 22.59 -5.80 3.48
C GLU A 203 21.56 -4.77 3.94
N TRP A 204 21.76 -4.09 5.06
CA TRP A 204 20.89 -3.02 5.54
C TRP A 204 20.77 -1.85 4.56
N GLY A 205 21.89 -1.46 3.92
CA GLY A 205 21.88 -0.41 2.89
C GLY A 205 21.07 -0.83 1.67
N GLN A 206 21.24 -2.07 1.22
CA GLN A 206 20.46 -2.66 0.14
C GLN A 206 18.98 -2.73 0.51
N ALA A 207 18.66 -3.16 1.75
CA ALA A 207 17.28 -3.23 2.24
C ALA A 207 16.58 -1.88 2.19
N PHE A 208 17.19 -0.83 2.76
CA PHE A 208 16.63 0.52 2.74
C PHE A 208 16.48 1.06 1.31
N PHE A 209 17.45 0.81 0.44
CA PHE A 209 17.38 1.21 -0.97
C PHE A 209 16.23 0.51 -1.70
N LEU A 210 16.10 -0.81 -1.56
CA LEU A 210 15.03 -1.58 -2.21
C LEU A 210 13.65 -1.20 -1.68
N VAL A 211 13.50 -1.04 -0.37
CA VAL A 211 12.24 -0.59 0.24
C VAL A 211 11.90 0.82 -0.25
N GLY A 212 12.86 1.74 -0.26
CA GLY A 212 12.66 3.11 -0.70
C GLY A 212 12.26 3.22 -2.18
N ILE A 213 12.95 2.51 -3.07
CA ILE A 213 12.64 2.53 -4.50
C ILE A 213 11.30 1.84 -4.81
N SER A 214 10.99 0.78 -4.08
CA SER A 214 9.71 0.06 -4.21
C SER A 214 8.53 0.90 -3.75
N ALA A 215 8.69 1.60 -2.63
CA ALA A 215 7.70 2.57 -2.14
C ALA A 215 7.52 3.73 -3.15
N ALA A 216 8.61 4.22 -3.75
CA ALA A 216 8.55 5.25 -4.78
C ALA A 216 7.83 4.77 -6.05
N LEU A 217 8.05 3.52 -6.49
CA LEU A 217 7.33 2.92 -7.62
C LEU A 217 5.83 2.86 -7.35
N ILE A 218 5.42 2.38 -6.16
CA ILE A 218 4.01 2.33 -5.74
C ILE A 218 3.42 3.75 -5.68
N PHE A 219 4.16 4.71 -5.13
CA PHE A 219 3.70 6.09 -5.03
C PHE A 219 3.49 6.74 -6.40
N VAL A 220 4.48 6.62 -7.28
CA VAL A 220 4.42 7.20 -8.65
C VAL A 220 3.29 6.59 -9.45
N GLU A 221 3.12 5.27 -9.35
CA GLU A 221 2.04 4.56 -10.03
C GLU A 221 0.66 5.07 -9.57
N LEU A 222 0.42 5.14 -8.25
CA LEU A 222 -0.85 5.63 -7.69
C LEU A 222 -1.08 7.13 -7.97
N TRP A 223 -0.03 7.91 -8.20
CA TRP A 223 -0.15 9.32 -8.59
C TRP A 223 -0.49 9.49 -10.08
N LEU A 224 -0.11 8.51 -10.93
CA LEU A 224 -0.37 8.53 -12.37
C LEU A 224 -1.75 7.98 -12.77
N ILE A 225 -2.44 7.27 -11.87
CA ILE A 225 -3.83 6.80 -12.07
C ILE A 225 -4.82 7.93 -11.79
#